data_6ba84aad94e806eb9a909592ee991077
#
_entry.id   6ba84aad94e806eb9a909592ee991077
#
_cell.length_a   1.000
_cell.length_b   1.000
_cell.length_c   1.000
_cell.angle_alpha   90.00
_cell.angle_beta   90.00
_cell.angle_gamma   90.00
#
_symmetry.space_group_name_H-M   'P 1'
#
loop_
_entity.id
_entity.type
_entity.pdbx_description
1 polymer ?
#
loop_
_entity_poly.entity_id
_entity_poly.type
_entity_poly.pdbx_seq_one_letter_code
_entity_poly.pdbx_strand_id
1 'polypeptide(L)'
;IYKGHKGLLTYCLGSISIPANAFLRANPEYDFFIDINKKGNASLRADGKVDVALMATKLANGGGHVNASGCKFEDFKEVIDFNEVKTYIQNKLNKI
;
A
#
# COMPACT_ATOMS: atom_id res chain seq x y z
N ILE A 1 7.94 -3.01 4.91
CA ILE A 1 9.19 -2.38 4.38
C ILE A 1 9.36 -2.74 2.91
N TYR A 2 9.71 -1.77 2.11
CA TYR A 2 9.98 -1.94 0.69
C TYR A 2 11.30 -1.25 0.35
N LYS A 3 12.32 -2.03 -0.04
CA LYS A 3 13.66 -1.52 -0.43
C LYS A 3 14.23 -0.50 0.57
N GLY A 4 14.10 -0.78 1.85
CA GLY A 4 14.57 0.11 2.91
C GLY A 4 13.59 1.22 3.30
N HIS A 5 12.49 1.38 2.57
CA HIS A 5 11.46 2.36 2.90
C HIS A 5 10.43 1.77 3.85
N LYS A 6 10.04 2.55 4.86
CA LYS A 6 9.05 2.12 5.84
C LYS A 6 7.67 2.60 5.42
N GLY A 7 6.73 1.67 5.34
CA GLY A 7 5.34 1.97 4.99
C GLY A 7 4.37 1.66 6.11
N LEU A 8 3.19 2.25 6.05
CA LEU A 8 2.07 1.91 6.91
C LEU A 8 1.04 1.12 6.11
N LEU A 9 0.56 0.03 6.70
CA LEU A 9 -0.49 -0.80 6.10
C LEU A 9 -1.76 -0.71 6.92
N THR A 10 -2.90 -0.51 6.25
CA THR A 10 -4.22 -0.60 6.87
C THR A 10 -5.10 -1.57 6.11
N TYR A 11 -6.18 -2.03 6.74
CA TYR A 11 -7.12 -2.98 6.16
C TYR A 11 -8.54 -2.43 6.25
N CYS A 12 -9.18 -2.30 5.08
CA CYS A 12 -10.57 -1.83 4.97
C CYS A 12 -10.82 -0.42 5.53
N LEU A 13 -9.83 0.48 5.41
CA LEU A 13 -10.00 1.85 5.87
C LEU A 13 -10.95 2.67 4.98
N GLY A 14 -11.06 2.30 3.70
CA GLY A 14 -11.90 3.00 2.74
C GLY A 14 -11.15 4.10 2.00
N SER A 15 -11.76 5.28 1.84
CA SER A 15 -11.10 6.39 1.15
C SER A 15 -9.95 6.93 1.98
N ILE A 16 -8.73 6.90 1.44
CA ILE A 16 -7.52 7.26 2.18
C ILE A 16 -6.77 8.46 1.61
N SER A 17 -7.24 9.07 0.50
CA SER A 17 -6.45 10.09 -0.19
C SER A 17 -6.12 11.29 0.72
N ILE A 18 -7.09 11.86 1.40
CA ILE A 18 -6.86 13.00 2.30
C ILE A 18 -6.21 12.56 3.60
N PRO A 19 -6.73 11.56 4.32
CA PRO A 19 -6.09 11.09 5.56
C PRO A 19 -4.66 10.60 5.36
N ALA A 20 -4.38 9.90 4.25
CA ALA A 20 -3.05 9.36 3.99
C ALA A 20 -2.03 10.48 3.76
N ASN A 21 -2.38 11.49 2.96
CA ASN A 21 -1.49 12.61 2.70
C ASN A 21 -1.16 13.39 3.98
N ALA A 22 -2.20 13.67 4.79
CA ALA A 22 -2.02 14.35 6.08
C ALA A 22 -1.16 13.52 7.03
N PHE A 23 -1.40 12.21 7.07
CA PHE A 23 -0.63 11.29 7.92
C PHE A 23 0.84 11.28 7.53
N LEU A 24 1.15 11.16 6.24
CA LEU A 24 2.53 11.09 5.77
C LEU A 24 3.30 12.38 6.04
N ARG A 25 2.63 13.54 5.92
CA ARG A 25 3.26 14.82 6.26
C ARG A 25 3.53 14.96 7.74
N ALA A 26 2.63 14.45 8.58
CA ALA A 26 2.76 14.51 10.03
C ALA A 26 3.71 13.46 10.59
N ASN A 27 3.98 12.39 9.83
CA ASN A 27 4.78 11.25 10.28
C ASN A 27 5.87 10.93 9.23
N PRO A 28 6.91 11.77 9.15
CA PRO A 28 7.95 11.63 8.10
C PRO A 28 8.76 10.35 8.18
N GLU A 29 8.65 9.57 9.26
CA GLU A 29 9.26 8.26 9.36
C GLU A 29 8.63 7.23 8.41
N TYR A 30 7.42 7.47 7.92
CA TYR A 30 6.77 6.63 6.93
C TYR A 30 6.93 7.22 5.54
N ASP A 31 7.35 6.40 4.59
CA ASP A 31 7.62 6.82 3.22
C ASP A 31 6.45 6.54 2.29
N PHE A 32 5.55 5.62 2.67
CA PHE A 32 4.37 5.30 1.87
C PHE A 32 3.25 4.72 2.75
N PHE A 33 2.07 4.61 2.15
CA PHE A 33 0.85 4.13 2.82
C PHE A 33 0.13 3.18 1.88
N ILE A 34 -0.28 2.02 2.38
CA ILE A 34 -1.08 1.05 1.63
C ILE A 34 -2.34 0.72 2.42
N ASP A 35 -3.51 0.84 1.79
CA ASP A 35 -4.76 0.28 2.31
C ASP A 35 -5.24 -0.79 1.37
N ILE A 36 -5.61 -1.96 1.91
CA ILE A 36 -6.16 -3.06 1.12
C ILE A 36 -7.56 -3.41 1.65
N ASN A 37 -8.50 -3.66 0.76
CA ASN A 37 -9.85 -4.06 1.14
C ASN A 37 -10.04 -5.59 1.07
N LYS A 38 -11.22 -6.05 1.45
CA LYS A 38 -11.54 -7.49 1.49
C LYS A 38 -11.45 -8.19 0.15
N LYS A 39 -11.60 -7.44 -0.94
CA LYS A 39 -11.56 -7.98 -2.30
C LYS A 39 -10.16 -7.99 -2.89
N GLY A 40 -9.18 -7.48 -2.14
CA GLY A 40 -7.80 -7.40 -2.61
C GLY A 40 -7.47 -6.14 -3.38
N ASN A 41 -8.36 -5.15 -3.42
CA ASN A 41 -8.04 -3.85 -4.01
C ASN A 41 -7.18 -3.05 -3.05
N ALA A 42 -6.03 -2.60 -3.51
CA ALA A 42 -5.10 -1.83 -2.72
C ALA A 42 -4.99 -0.40 -3.24
N SER A 43 -4.99 0.54 -2.32
CA SER A 43 -4.73 1.95 -2.60
C SER A 43 -3.38 2.32 -1.99
N LEU A 44 -2.52 2.93 -2.79
CA LEU A 44 -1.16 3.27 -2.39
C LEU A 44 -0.98 4.79 -2.44
N ARG A 45 -0.31 5.33 -1.42
CA ARG A 45 -0.04 6.78 -1.34
C ARG A 45 1.39 7.00 -0.90
N ALA A 46 1.99 8.09 -1.39
CA ALA A 46 3.32 8.52 -1.01
C ALA A 46 3.40 10.04 -1.04
N ASP A 47 4.49 10.59 -0.53
CA ASP A 47 4.74 12.02 -0.52
C ASP A 47 6.17 12.29 -1.04
N GLY A 48 6.48 11.76 -2.22
CA GLY A 48 7.70 12.04 -2.97
C GLY A 48 8.87 11.10 -2.73
N LYS A 49 8.84 10.26 -1.69
CA LYS A 49 9.98 9.40 -1.34
C LYS A 49 9.97 8.05 -2.06
N VAL A 50 8.80 7.59 -2.48
CA VAL A 50 8.62 6.30 -3.14
C VAL A 50 7.69 6.50 -4.32
N ASP A 51 7.99 5.87 -5.46
CA ASP A 51 7.10 5.86 -6.62
C ASP A 51 6.08 4.73 -6.45
N VAL A 52 4.89 5.07 -5.97
CA VAL A 52 3.85 4.06 -5.75
C VAL A 52 3.17 3.61 -7.05
N ALA A 53 3.27 4.38 -8.14
CA ALA A 53 2.79 3.91 -9.44
C ALA A 53 3.63 2.72 -9.92
N LEU A 54 4.94 2.82 -9.81
CA LEU A 54 5.85 1.72 -10.13
C LEU A 54 5.63 0.55 -9.19
N MET A 55 5.47 0.80 -7.90
CA MET A 55 5.18 -0.24 -6.92
C MET A 55 3.90 -0.99 -7.26
N ALA A 56 2.81 -0.31 -7.59
CA ALA A 56 1.54 -0.92 -7.96
C ALA A 56 1.66 -1.77 -9.23
N THR A 57 2.40 -1.29 -10.22
CA THR A 57 2.66 -2.03 -11.46
C THR A 57 3.38 -3.34 -11.18
N LYS A 58 4.40 -3.31 -10.32
CA LYS A 58 5.18 -4.50 -9.96
C LYS A 58 4.43 -5.46 -9.07
N LEU A 59 3.59 -4.93 -8.15
CA LEU A 59 2.85 -5.76 -7.21
C LEU A 59 1.76 -6.59 -7.91
N ALA A 60 0.94 -5.95 -8.75
CA ALA A 60 -0.24 -6.60 -9.31
C ALA A 60 -0.74 -5.93 -10.58
N ASN A 61 0.16 -5.50 -11.46
CA ASN A 61 -0.18 -4.85 -12.73
C ASN A 61 -1.11 -3.64 -12.57
N GLY A 62 -0.93 -2.91 -11.49
CA GLY A 62 -1.68 -1.69 -11.23
C GLY A 62 -1.05 -0.47 -11.88
N GLY A 63 -1.39 0.70 -11.41
CA GLY A 63 -0.85 1.94 -11.92
C GLY A 63 -1.47 3.15 -11.25
N GLY A 64 -1.12 4.32 -11.76
CA GLY A 64 -1.61 5.60 -11.24
C GLY A 64 -0.54 6.67 -11.33
N HIS A 65 -0.53 7.53 -10.33
CA HIS A 65 0.46 8.59 -10.19
C HIS A 65 1.58 8.19 -9.24
N VAL A 66 2.70 8.89 -9.33
CA VAL A 66 3.87 8.61 -8.49
C VAL A 66 3.55 8.65 -6.99
N ASN A 67 2.62 9.49 -6.57
CA ASN A 67 2.21 9.64 -5.18
C ASN A 67 0.82 9.04 -4.86
N ALA A 68 0.11 8.51 -5.85
CA ALA A 68 -1.24 7.98 -5.66
C ALA A 68 -1.54 6.93 -6.73
N SER A 69 -1.62 5.68 -6.33
CA SER A 69 -1.84 4.57 -7.25
C SER A 69 -2.75 3.51 -6.64
N GLY A 70 -3.02 2.46 -7.41
CA GLY A 70 -3.80 1.34 -6.94
C GLY A 70 -3.49 0.08 -7.73
N CYS A 71 -3.80 -1.07 -7.12
CA CYS A 71 -3.70 -2.36 -7.78
C CYS A 71 -4.69 -3.33 -7.16
N LYS A 72 -4.87 -4.49 -7.81
CA LYS A 72 -5.76 -5.53 -7.28
C LYS A 72 -4.99 -6.84 -7.21
N PHE A 73 -4.94 -7.41 -6.00
CA PHE A 73 -4.36 -8.72 -5.79
C PHE A 73 -5.41 -9.79 -6.05
N GLU A 74 -5.33 -10.47 -7.19
CA GLU A 74 -6.32 -11.45 -7.61
C GLU A 74 -6.34 -12.69 -6.70
N ASP A 75 -5.22 -13.01 -6.07
CA ASP A 75 -5.10 -14.17 -5.18
C ASP A 75 -5.36 -13.84 -3.71
N PHE A 76 -5.72 -12.60 -3.40
CA PHE A 76 -5.99 -12.21 -2.02
C PHE A 76 -7.33 -12.80 -1.56
N LYS A 77 -7.32 -13.40 -0.36
CA LYS A 77 -8.53 -13.93 0.27
C LYS A 77 -8.84 -13.14 1.51
N GLU A 78 -10.13 -12.88 1.74
CA GLU A 78 -10.56 -12.20 2.95
C GLU A 78 -10.10 -12.95 4.19
N VAL A 79 -9.48 -12.21 5.11
CA VAL A 79 -9.00 -12.74 6.39
C VAL A 79 -9.51 -11.87 7.52
N ILE A 80 -9.60 -12.45 8.73
CA ILE A 80 -10.06 -11.72 9.92
C ILE A 80 -8.87 -11.09 10.63
N ASP A 81 -7.72 -11.78 10.65
CA ASP A 81 -6.54 -11.35 11.40
C ASP A 81 -5.68 -10.39 10.56
N PHE A 82 -5.50 -9.16 11.07
CA PHE A 82 -4.65 -8.15 10.42
C PHE A 82 -3.22 -8.64 10.21
N ASN A 83 -2.69 -9.48 11.10
CA ASN A 83 -1.33 -10.01 10.96
C ASN A 83 -1.18 -10.86 9.69
N GLU A 84 -2.22 -11.55 9.26
CA GLU A 84 -2.21 -12.29 8.01
C GLU A 84 -2.14 -11.36 6.81
N VAL A 85 -2.88 -10.24 6.85
CA VAL A 85 -2.82 -9.21 5.81
C VAL A 85 -1.42 -8.62 5.73
N LYS A 86 -0.84 -8.29 6.88
CA LYS A 86 0.51 -7.72 6.96
C LYS A 86 1.55 -8.68 6.36
N THR A 87 1.48 -9.97 6.69
CA THR A 87 2.39 -10.98 6.17
C THR A 87 2.22 -11.13 4.65
N TYR A 88 0.98 -11.16 4.18
CA TYR A 88 0.69 -11.27 2.76
C TYR A 88 1.31 -10.12 1.97
N ILE A 89 1.08 -8.89 2.40
CA ILE A 89 1.59 -7.70 1.72
C ILE A 89 3.13 -7.64 1.80
N GLN A 90 3.70 -7.94 2.97
CA GLN A 90 5.16 -7.92 3.12
C GLN A 90 5.82 -8.96 2.20
N ASN A 91 5.23 -10.13 2.06
CA ASN A 91 5.74 -11.14 1.14
C ASN A 91 5.68 -10.67 -0.32
N LYS A 92 4.62 -9.97 -0.71
CA LYS A 92 4.53 -9.39 -2.06
C LYS A 92 5.59 -8.32 -2.28
N LEU A 93 5.81 -7.45 -1.29
CA LEU A 93 6.84 -6.41 -1.38
C LEU A 93 8.24 -7.01 -1.48
N ASN A 94 8.50 -8.10 -0.78
CA ASN A 94 9.80 -8.76 -0.80
C ASN A 94 10.16 -9.34 -2.18
N LYS A 95 9.16 -9.59 -3.02
CA LYS A 95 9.37 -10.18 -4.36
C LYS A 95 9.64 -9.15 -5.44
N ILE A 96 9.49 -7.89 -5.14
CA ILE A 96 9.70 -6.81 -6.11
C ILE A 96 10.89 -5.90 -5.68
#